data_4c3eb3b6e3b5d07423337a195b4a8e24
#
_entry.id   4c3eb3b6e3b5d07423337a195b4a8e24
#
_cell.length_a   1.000
_cell.length_b   1.000
_cell.length_c   1.000
_cell.angle_alpha   90.00
_cell.angle_beta   90.00
_cell.angle_gamma   90.00
#
_symmetry.space_group_name_H-M   'P 1'
#
loop_
_entity.id
_entity.type
_entity.pdbx_description
1 polymer ?
#
loop_
_entity_poly.entity_id
_entity_poly.type
_entity_poly.pdbx_seq_one_letter_code
_entity_poly.pdbx_strand_id
1 'polypeptide(L)'
;MAQQKVVVKRLASIENFGSMNVLCSDKTGTLTMGSMRLHAALDLQGRPSEKVLFLAQLNAMFETGFSNPLDEALRRHRSVDLTGYRKLEEEPYDFVRKRLSILVATPQTHVLITKGAVDSMLTACLDAEQSGGTVVSIDEVRDSIRQQVRELSAQGFRTLGLACRDMGAADRVSKEHETAMTFLGLVAFADPPKPGMAETIATLKGLGVSLKMVTGDQALVAAYVGRAVGLENPHLLTGTDLRGMSDDALRTRANSIDIFAEIEPNQKERIIRALRASGNVVGYLGDGINDAPALHAADVGISVDSAVDVAKEAADLVLLEHDLGVLVQGV
;
A
#
# COMPACT_ATOMS: atom_id res chain seq x y z
N MET A 1 -21.98 9.84 -23.55
CA MET A 1 -20.89 9.02 -22.97
C MET A 1 -19.53 9.30 -23.61
N ALA A 2 -19.32 9.28 -24.92
CA ALA A 2 -18.00 9.69 -25.47
C ALA A 2 -17.62 11.15 -25.16
N GLN A 3 -18.58 12.06 -25.06
CA GLN A 3 -18.36 13.44 -24.57
C GLN A 3 -18.06 13.52 -23.05
N GLN A 4 -18.35 12.45 -22.31
CA GLN A 4 -18.16 12.34 -20.85
C GLN A 4 -16.90 11.53 -20.48
N LYS A 5 -16.00 11.25 -21.45
CA LYS A 5 -14.71 10.61 -21.23
C LYS A 5 -14.82 9.21 -20.59
N VAL A 6 -15.85 8.44 -20.95
CA VAL A 6 -16.09 7.05 -20.54
C VAL A 6 -16.19 6.17 -21.77
N VAL A 7 -15.42 5.09 -21.79
CA VAL A 7 -15.57 3.99 -22.75
C VAL A 7 -16.43 2.90 -22.13
N VAL A 8 -17.56 2.60 -22.74
CA VAL A 8 -18.45 1.51 -22.33
C VAL A 8 -18.12 0.28 -23.16
N LYS A 9 -17.67 -0.78 -22.51
CA LYS A 9 -17.35 -2.06 -23.16
C LYS A 9 -18.54 -3.02 -23.21
N ARG A 10 -19.42 -2.95 -22.18
CA ARG A 10 -20.64 -3.77 -22.09
C ARG A 10 -21.86 -2.88 -21.92
N LEU A 11 -22.73 -2.84 -22.90
CA LEU A 11 -23.93 -1.97 -22.89
C LEU A 11 -24.91 -2.35 -21.75
N ALA A 12 -25.00 -3.62 -21.40
CA ALA A 12 -25.87 -4.10 -20.30
C ALA A 12 -25.49 -3.49 -18.92
N SER A 13 -24.23 -3.10 -18.73
CA SER A 13 -23.75 -2.50 -17.48
C SER A 13 -24.19 -1.05 -17.30
N ILE A 14 -24.76 -0.39 -18.31
CA ILE A 14 -25.28 0.99 -18.22
C ILE A 14 -26.50 1.04 -17.27
N GLU A 15 -27.41 0.07 -17.35
CA GLU A 15 -28.57 -0.01 -16.48
C GLU A 15 -28.17 -0.22 -15.02
N ASN A 16 -27.23 -1.14 -14.80
CA ASN A 16 -26.69 -1.38 -13.46
C ASN A 16 -25.93 -0.15 -12.92
N PHE A 17 -25.23 0.58 -13.77
CA PHE A 17 -24.53 1.80 -13.41
C PHE A 17 -25.46 2.89 -12.88
N GLY A 18 -26.62 3.12 -13.56
CA GLY A 18 -27.64 4.07 -13.13
C GLY A 18 -28.44 3.63 -11.88
N SER A 19 -28.35 2.36 -11.49
CA SER A 19 -29.02 1.81 -10.29
C SER A 19 -28.05 1.47 -9.16
N MET A 20 -26.76 1.75 -9.34
CA MET A 20 -25.70 1.45 -8.37
C MET A 20 -25.94 2.21 -7.06
N ASN A 21 -25.94 1.46 -5.92
CA ASN A 21 -26.08 2.03 -4.59
C ASN A 21 -24.86 1.78 -3.70
N VAL A 22 -23.91 0.95 -4.12
CA VAL A 22 -22.63 0.73 -3.44
C VAL A 22 -21.51 0.83 -4.47
N LEU A 23 -20.53 1.70 -4.22
CA LEU A 23 -19.29 1.79 -4.94
C LEU A 23 -18.16 1.26 -4.08
N CYS A 24 -17.60 0.11 -4.45
CA CYS A 24 -16.35 -0.38 -3.86
C CYS A 24 -15.17 0.17 -4.65
N SER A 25 -14.16 0.68 -3.96
CA SER A 25 -12.98 1.25 -4.60
C SER A 25 -11.71 0.71 -3.96
N ASP A 26 -10.73 0.32 -4.79
CA ASP A 26 -9.36 0.23 -4.28
C ASP A 26 -8.89 1.60 -3.80
N LYS A 27 -7.95 1.63 -2.86
CA LYS A 27 -7.40 2.87 -2.30
C LYS A 27 -6.37 3.50 -3.24
N THR A 28 -5.33 2.72 -3.58
CA THR A 28 -4.13 3.21 -4.26
C THR A 28 -4.39 3.49 -5.73
N GLY A 29 -3.97 4.67 -6.22
CA GLY A 29 -4.19 5.07 -7.62
C GLY A 29 -5.63 5.50 -7.93
N THR A 30 -6.60 5.11 -7.11
CA THR A 30 -8.03 5.38 -7.28
C THR A 30 -8.50 6.53 -6.39
N LEU A 31 -8.51 6.35 -5.07
CA LEU A 31 -8.86 7.40 -4.10
C LEU A 31 -7.66 8.29 -3.76
N THR A 32 -6.46 7.77 -3.93
CA THR A 32 -5.20 8.46 -3.72
C THR A 32 -4.48 8.70 -5.05
N MET A 33 -3.42 9.51 -5.00
CA MET A 33 -2.62 9.85 -6.19
C MET A 33 -1.90 8.64 -6.80
N GLY A 34 -1.74 7.53 -6.05
CA GLY A 34 -0.95 6.36 -6.45
C GLY A 34 0.55 6.65 -6.59
N SER A 35 0.95 7.89 -6.32
CA SER A 35 2.35 8.32 -6.36
C SER A 35 2.90 8.42 -4.94
N MET A 36 3.62 7.39 -4.54
CA MET A 36 4.29 7.38 -3.25
C MET A 36 5.33 8.50 -3.17
N ARG A 37 5.37 9.18 -2.03
CA ARG A 37 6.37 10.21 -1.71
C ARG A 37 7.05 9.88 -0.40
N LEU A 38 8.37 10.02 -0.36
CA LEU A 38 9.10 9.94 0.90
C LEU A 38 8.66 11.09 1.80
N HIS A 39 8.18 10.76 3.00
CA HIS A 39 7.83 11.73 4.03
C HIS A 39 9.04 11.97 4.96
N ALA A 40 9.59 10.92 5.54
CA ALA A 40 10.74 11.00 6.45
C ALA A 40 11.53 9.70 6.51
N ALA A 41 12.81 9.81 6.84
CA ALA A 41 13.65 8.71 7.31
C ALA A 41 14.03 9.03 8.77
N LEU A 42 13.68 8.14 9.69
CA LEU A 42 13.68 8.39 11.12
C LEU A 42 14.58 7.39 11.86
N ASP A 43 15.28 7.89 12.88
CA ASP A 43 15.98 7.04 13.86
C ASP A 43 15.00 6.39 14.86
N LEU A 44 15.53 5.63 15.82
CA LEU A 44 14.74 4.96 16.86
C LEU A 44 14.00 5.92 17.81
N GLN A 45 14.41 7.19 17.85
CA GLN A 45 13.77 8.23 18.65
C GLN A 45 12.75 9.06 17.84
N GLY A 46 12.46 8.65 16.58
CA GLY A 46 11.54 9.36 15.70
C GLY A 46 12.09 10.67 15.13
N ARG A 47 13.41 10.89 15.18
CA ARG A 47 14.06 12.09 14.63
C ARG A 47 14.57 11.84 13.21
N PRO A 48 14.60 12.86 12.34
CA PRO A 48 15.19 12.72 11.02
C PRO A 48 16.64 12.21 11.08
N SER A 49 16.94 11.19 10.27
CA SER A 49 18.24 10.53 10.23
C SER A 49 18.80 10.46 8.82
N GLU A 50 19.89 11.19 8.59
CA GLU A 50 20.62 11.13 7.30
C GLU A 50 21.20 9.75 7.01
N LYS A 51 21.62 9.00 8.05
CA LYS A 51 22.13 7.64 7.91
C LYS A 51 21.05 6.70 7.40
N VAL A 52 19.86 6.76 8.00
CA VAL A 52 18.71 5.94 7.58
C VAL A 52 18.31 6.30 6.14
N LEU A 53 18.23 7.59 5.84
CA LEU A 53 17.90 8.06 4.49
C LEU A 53 18.91 7.58 3.45
N PHE A 54 20.20 7.80 3.72
CA PHE A 54 21.28 7.43 2.80
C PHE A 54 21.29 5.92 2.51
N LEU A 55 21.23 5.08 3.54
CA LEU A 55 21.25 3.63 3.36
C LEU A 55 19.96 3.11 2.68
N ALA A 56 18.81 3.71 2.95
CA ALA A 56 17.58 3.39 2.25
C ALA A 56 17.65 3.75 0.76
N GLN A 57 18.21 4.92 0.43
CA GLN A 57 18.44 5.34 -0.96
C GLN A 57 19.48 4.45 -1.64
N LEU A 58 20.57 4.10 -0.97
CA LEU A 58 21.59 3.21 -1.50
C LEU A 58 21.01 1.84 -1.84
N ASN A 59 20.18 1.27 -0.95
CA ASN A 59 19.47 0.03 -1.20
C ASN A 59 18.54 0.18 -2.42
N ALA A 60 17.73 1.23 -2.51
CA ALA A 60 16.82 1.47 -3.62
C ALA A 60 17.54 1.72 -4.96
N MET A 61 18.70 2.37 -4.95
CA MET A 61 19.48 2.66 -6.16
C MET A 61 20.14 1.42 -6.75
N PHE A 62 20.54 0.47 -5.91
CA PHE A 62 21.20 -0.77 -6.34
C PHE A 62 20.26 -1.94 -6.59
N GLU A 63 18.99 -1.83 -6.20
CA GLU A 63 17.97 -2.80 -6.54
C GLU A 63 17.78 -2.91 -8.05
N THR A 64 17.76 -4.14 -8.57
CA THR A 64 17.59 -4.44 -10.00
C THR A 64 16.32 -5.25 -10.30
N GLY A 65 15.53 -5.55 -9.27
CA GLY A 65 14.30 -6.31 -9.37
C GLY A 65 13.10 -5.51 -9.91
N PHE A 66 11.93 -5.75 -9.39
CA PHE A 66 10.70 -5.05 -9.80
C PHE A 66 10.73 -3.58 -9.40
N SER A 67 10.38 -2.70 -10.34
CA SER A 67 10.12 -1.30 -10.01
C SER A 67 9.00 -1.21 -8.97
N ASN A 68 9.33 -0.66 -7.80
CA ASN A 68 8.45 -0.53 -6.65
C ASN A 68 8.21 0.97 -6.39
N PRO A 69 6.97 1.45 -6.26
CA PRO A 69 6.69 2.88 -6.03
C PRO A 69 7.42 3.47 -4.81
N LEU A 70 7.70 2.66 -3.77
CA LEU A 70 8.45 3.10 -2.58
C LEU A 70 9.92 3.37 -2.92
N ASP A 71 10.52 2.49 -3.73
CA ASP A 71 11.91 2.65 -4.18
C ASP A 71 12.07 3.80 -5.18
N GLU A 72 11.08 3.99 -6.04
CA GLU A 72 11.05 5.18 -6.89
C GLU A 72 10.97 6.47 -6.07
N ALA A 73 10.18 6.50 -4.98
CA ALA A 73 10.11 7.64 -4.09
C ALA A 73 11.47 7.95 -3.43
N LEU A 74 12.21 6.91 -3.04
CA LEU A 74 13.58 7.05 -2.50
C LEU A 74 14.56 7.57 -3.56
N ARG A 75 14.53 7.00 -4.77
CA ARG A 75 15.41 7.41 -5.89
C ARG A 75 15.19 8.86 -6.30
N ARG A 76 13.91 9.32 -6.27
CA ARG A 76 13.53 10.68 -6.71
C ARG A 76 13.72 11.74 -5.63
N HIS A 77 13.90 11.35 -4.36
CA HIS A 77 13.93 12.31 -3.24
C HIS A 77 15.07 13.33 -3.36
N ARG A 78 16.29 12.84 -3.57
CA ARG A 78 17.48 13.66 -3.87
C ARG A 78 18.54 12.82 -4.55
N SER A 79 19.46 13.47 -5.27
CA SER A 79 20.65 12.80 -5.79
C SER A 79 21.55 12.33 -4.66
N VAL A 80 22.12 11.15 -4.80
CA VAL A 80 23.06 10.54 -3.86
C VAL A 80 24.38 10.33 -4.57
N ASP A 81 25.47 10.74 -3.91
CA ASP A 81 26.81 10.41 -4.39
C ASP A 81 27.11 8.93 -4.07
N LEU A 82 27.26 8.14 -5.09
CA LEU A 82 27.58 6.71 -5.00
C LEU A 82 29.08 6.42 -5.14
N THR A 83 29.93 7.47 -5.19
CA THR A 83 31.38 7.30 -5.32
C THR A 83 31.92 6.49 -4.14
N GLY A 84 32.62 5.41 -4.44
CA GLY A 84 33.16 4.50 -3.42
C GLY A 84 32.19 3.40 -2.98
N TYR A 85 30.95 3.38 -3.48
CA TYR A 85 29.99 2.33 -3.21
C TYR A 85 29.78 1.47 -4.47
N ARG A 86 29.78 0.15 -4.29
CA ARG A 86 29.57 -0.79 -5.40
C ARG A 86 28.66 -1.93 -4.95
N LYS A 87 27.59 -2.17 -5.69
CA LYS A 87 26.77 -3.37 -5.51
C LYS A 87 27.62 -4.62 -5.74
N LEU A 88 27.54 -5.55 -4.80
CA LEU A 88 28.15 -6.88 -4.92
C LEU A 88 27.11 -7.93 -5.30
N GLU A 89 26.03 -7.99 -4.53
CA GLU A 89 24.96 -8.96 -4.72
C GLU A 89 23.62 -8.45 -4.19
N GLU A 90 22.53 -9.14 -4.53
CA GLU A 90 21.16 -8.83 -4.12
C GLU A 90 20.44 -10.10 -3.69
N GLU A 91 19.76 -10.06 -2.55
CA GLU A 91 18.72 -11.02 -2.21
C GLU A 91 17.37 -10.37 -2.49
N PRO A 92 16.66 -10.78 -3.57
CA PRO A 92 15.47 -10.08 -4.05
C PRO A 92 14.32 -10.10 -3.04
N TYR A 93 13.34 -9.21 -3.25
CA TYR A 93 12.12 -9.19 -2.46
C TYR A 93 11.37 -10.52 -2.54
N ASP A 94 10.92 -10.98 -1.38
CA ASP A 94 10.17 -12.21 -1.22
C ASP A 94 8.89 -11.92 -0.41
N PHE A 95 7.75 -12.33 -0.92
CA PHE A 95 6.43 -12.07 -0.31
C PHE A 95 6.24 -12.77 1.04
N VAL A 96 6.97 -13.84 1.33
CA VAL A 96 6.96 -14.54 2.62
C VAL A 96 7.83 -13.79 3.61
N ARG A 97 9.08 -13.47 3.23
CA ARG A 97 10.03 -12.72 4.06
C ARG A 97 9.67 -11.24 4.16
N LYS A 98 8.97 -10.67 3.18
CA LYS A 98 8.56 -9.27 3.09
C LYS A 98 9.73 -8.28 3.26
N ARG A 99 10.91 -8.63 2.75
CA ARG A 99 12.13 -7.81 2.79
C ARG A 99 13.03 -8.10 1.59
N LEU A 100 13.94 -7.17 1.33
CA LEU A 100 14.92 -7.17 0.26
C LEU A 100 16.26 -6.70 0.80
N SER A 101 17.34 -7.32 0.37
CA SER A 101 18.69 -7.01 0.82
C SER A 101 19.63 -6.74 -0.33
N ILE A 102 20.49 -5.74 -0.18
CA ILE A 102 21.58 -5.42 -1.10
C ILE A 102 22.90 -5.50 -0.33
N LEU A 103 23.85 -6.27 -0.85
CA LEU A 103 25.23 -6.30 -0.38
C LEU A 103 26.02 -5.23 -1.13
N VAL A 104 26.63 -4.31 -0.39
CA VAL A 104 27.35 -3.17 -0.93
C VAL A 104 28.78 -3.17 -0.41
N ALA A 105 29.76 -3.07 -1.32
CA ALA A 105 31.13 -2.72 -0.95
C ALA A 105 31.19 -1.22 -0.65
N THR A 106 31.68 -0.89 0.54
CA THR A 106 32.02 0.46 0.98
C THR A 106 33.54 0.63 1.01
N PRO A 107 34.10 1.83 1.21
CA PRO A 107 35.54 2.00 1.33
C PRO A 107 36.19 1.23 2.49
N GLN A 108 35.42 0.84 3.51
CA GLN A 108 35.94 0.19 4.73
C GLN A 108 35.61 -1.30 4.82
N THR A 109 34.39 -1.71 4.39
CA THR A 109 33.88 -3.06 4.59
C THR A 109 32.75 -3.34 3.62
N HIS A 110 32.25 -4.57 3.57
CA HIS A 110 31.00 -4.90 2.87
C HIS A 110 29.83 -4.85 3.83
N VAL A 111 28.75 -4.16 3.46
CA VAL A 111 27.57 -3.96 4.28
C VAL A 111 26.35 -4.54 3.59
N LEU A 112 25.64 -5.41 4.30
CA LEU A 112 24.31 -5.87 3.91
C LEU A 112 23.28 -4.86 4.39
N ILE A 113 22.54 -4.26 3.46
CA ILE A 113 21.49 -3.27 3.75
C ILE A 113 20.15 -3.90 3.39
N THR A 114 19.30 -4.05 4.38
CA THR A 114 17.98 -4.70 4.23
C THR A 114 16.87 -3.72 4.56
N LYS A 115 15.86 -3.65 3.70
CA LYS A 115 14.61 -2.92 3.96
C LYS A 115 13.42 -3.86 3.80
N GLY A 116 12.36 -3.61 4.57
CA GLY A 116 11.16 -4.45 4.50
C GLY A 116 10.07 -4.07 5.48
N ALA A 117 9.03 -4.91 5.56
CA ALA A 117 7.97 -4.76 6.53
C ALA A 117 8.54 -4.76 7.95
N VAL A 118 8.10 -3.83 8.79
CA VAL A 118 8.74 -3.59 10.10
C VAL A 118 8.78 -4.85 10.97
N ASP A 119 7.68 -5.60 11.09
CA ASP A 119 7.68 -6.84 11.89
C ASP A 119 8.66 -7.89 11.37
N SER A 120 8.81 -8.01 10.04
CA SER A 120 9.81 -8.87 9.43
C SER A 120 11.24 -8.42 9.76
N MET A 121 11.49 -7.12 9.73
CA MET A 121 12.79 -6.54 10.09
C MET A 121 13.11 -6.75 11.58
N LEU A 122 12.13 -6.55 12.47
CA LEU A 122 12.28 -6.79 13.91
C LEU A 122 12.60 -8.25 14.23
N THR A 123 12.14 -9.20 13.41
CA THR A 123 12.47 -10.61 13.56
C THR A 123 13.89 -10.95 13.09
N ALA A 124 14.40 -10.23 12.09
CA ALA A 124 15.74 -10.42 11.53
C ALA A 124 16.85 -9.76 12.37
N CYS A 125 16.50 -8.80 13.23
CA CYS A 125 17.45 -8.03 14.03
C CYS A 125 17.65 -8.63 15.41
N LEU A 126 18.92 -8.63 15.89
CA LEU A 126 19.28 -8.86 17.28
C LEU A 126 19.48 -7.54 18.02
N ASP A 127 19.98 -6.55 17.30
CA ASP A 127 20.38 -5.27 17.86
C ASP A 127 19.64 -4.11 17.16
N ALA A 128 19.72 -2.95 17.78
CA ALA A 128 19.23 -1.70 17.23
C ALA A 128 20.23 -0.56 17.57
N GLU A 129 20.45 0.34 16.60
CA GLU A 129 21.36 1.47 16.76
C GLU A 129 20.59 2.72 17.17
N GLN A 130 20.88 3.23 18.35
CA GLN A 130 20.37 4.50 18.83
C GLN A 130 21.15 5.69 18.23
N SER A 131 20.57 6.88 18.37
CA SER A 131 21.25 8.12 17.99
C SER A 131 22.60 8.24 18.68
N GLY A 132 23.64 8.51 17.88
CA GLY A 132 25.02 8.57 18.37
C GLY A 132 25.79 7.25 18.23
N GLY A 133 25.19 6.20 17.64
CA GLY A 133 25.88 4.95 17.32
C GLY A 133 25.90 3.93 18.45
N THR A 134 25.24 4.19 19.57
CA THR A 134 25.11 3.20 20.66
C THR A 134 24.20 2.04 20.21
N VAL A 135 24.69 0.82 20.36
CA VAL A 135 23.94 -0.40 20.02
C VAL A 135 23.31 -0.97 21.30
N VAL A 136 22.01 -1.31 21.20
CA VAL A 136 21.22 -1.93 22.27
C VAL A 136 20.52 -3.18 21.73
N SER A 137 20.05 -4.06 22.62
CA SER A 137 19.25 -5.20 22.20
C SER A 137 17.96 -4.74 21.52
N ILE A 138 17.57 -5.40 20.42
CA ILE A 138 16.31 -5.12 19.74
C ILE A 138 15.10 -5.28 20.66
N ASP A 139 15.17 -6.19 21.64
CA ASP A 139 14.07 -6.47 22.55
C ASP A 139 13.78 -5.28 23.50
N GLU A 140 14.80 -4.48 23.83
CA GLU A 140 14.63 -3.27 24.65
C GLU A 140 13.83 -2.17 23.95
N VAL A 141 13.86 -2.14 22.60
CA VAL A 141 13.28 -1.06 21.81
C VAL A 141 12.12 -1.51 20.91
N ARG A 142 11.86 -2.81 20.85
CA ARG A 142 10.85 -3.42 19.96
C ARG A 142 9.47 -2.78 20.10
N ASP A 143 8.99 -2.60 21.32
CA ASP A 143 7.66 -2.05 21.59
C ASP A 143 7.60 -0.55 21.28
N SER A 144 8.68 0.18 21.51
CA SER A 144 8.82 1.60 21.12
C SER A 144 8.77 1.76 19.61
N ILE A 145 9.47 0.90 18.85
CA ILE A 145 9.43 0.91 17.38
C ILE A 145 8.00 0.63 16.89
N ARG A 146 7.34 -0.38 17.44
CA ARG A 146 5.94 -0.68 17.08
C ARG A 146 5.00 0.46 17.41
N GLN A 147 5.23 1.18 18.51
CA GLN A 147 4.44 2.34 18.86
C GLN A 147 4.64 3.48 17.84
N GLN A 148 5.88 3.77 17.43
CA GLN A 148 6.15 4.75 16.37
C GLN A 148 5.49 4.37 15.05
N VAL A 149 5.53 3.09 14.68
CA VAL A 149 4.82 2.60 13.48
C VAL A 149 3.32 2.85 13.57
N ARG A 150 2.68 2.59 14.73
CA ARG A 150 1.26 2.88 14.93
C ARG A 150 0.95 4.37 14.80
N GLU A 151 1.77 5.23 15.38
CA GLU A 151 1.62 6.68 15.31
C GLU A 151 1.76 7.22 13.89
N LEU A 152 2.76 6.75 13.14
CA LEU A 152 2.94 7.09 11.73
C LEU A 152 1.78 6.57 10.87
N SER A 153 1.34 5.34 11.10
CA SER A 153 0.20 4.74 10.39
C SER A 153 -1.13 5.47 10.68
N ALA A 154 -1.32 5.94 11.91
CA ALA A 154 -2.49 6.75 12.29
C ALA A 154 -2.51 8.13 11.61
N GLN A 155 -1.36 8.62 11.15
CA GLN A 155 -1.18 9.81 10.33
C GLN A 155 -1.20 9.53 8.82
N GLY A 156 -1.48 8.28 8.42
CA GLY A 156 -1.59 7.87 7.02
C GLY A 156 -0.28 7.49 6.34
N PHE A 157 0.80 7.37 7.08
CA PHE A 157 2.10 7.00 6.52
C PHE A 157 2.28 5.48 6.47
N ARG A 158 2.73 4.99 5.34
CA ARG A 158 3.22 3.62 5.19
C ARG A 158 4.68 3.57 5.60
N THR A 159 5.05 2.59 6.43
CA THR A 159 6.41 2.50 6.98
C THR A 159 7.13 1.24 6.52
N LEU A 160 8.44 1.38 6.25
CA LEU A 160 9.39 0.29 6.13
C LEU A 160 10.43 0.38 7.23
N GLY A 161 10.89 -0.76 7.73
CA GLY A 161 12.08 -0.86 8.57
C GLY A 161 13.34 -0.93 7.73
N LEU A 162 14.42 -0.35 8.22
CA LEU A 162 15.76 -0.44 7.65
C LEU A 162 16.73 -1.03 8.68
N ALA A 163 17.53 -1.99 8.24
CA ALA A 163 18.58 -2.58 9.04
C ALA A 163 19.86 -2.78 8.21
N CYS A 164 20.99 -2.93 8.88
CA CYS A 164 22.23 -3.30 8.25
C CYS A 164 22.99 -4.36 9.04
N ARG A 165 23.95 -5.01 8.37
CA ARG A 165 24.90 -5.94 8.96
C ARG A 165 26.26 -5.76 8.29
N ASP A 166 27.33 -5.68 9.09
CA ASP A 166 28.68 -5.76 8.59
C ASP A 166 28.99 -7.20 8.15
N MET A 167 29.40 -7.37 6.92
CA MET A 167 29.71 -8.65 6.30
C MET A 167 31.21 -8.86 6.12
N GLY A 168 32.05 -7.94 6.62
CA GLY A 168 33.49 -7.97 6.47
C GLY A 168 33.93 -7.97 5.01
N ALA A 169 34.58 -9.04 4.56
CA ALA A 169 35.02 -9.21 3.17
C ALA A 169 34.12 -10.17 2.35
N ALA A 170 32.95 -10.55 2.87
CA ALA A 170 32.03 -11.43 2.14
C ALA A 170 31.52 -10.74 0.87
N ASP A 171 31.57 -11.39 -0.28
CA ASP A 171 31.14 -10.88 -1.57
C ASP A 171 29.83 -11.52 -2.07
N ARG A 172 29.25 -12.40 -1.27
CA ARG A 172 27.98 -13.09 -1.56
C ARG A 172 26.99 -12.98 -0.42
N VAL A 173 25.71 -12.94 -0.79
CA VAL A 173 24.59 -12.94 0.15
C VAL A 173 23.60 -14.05 -0.18
N SER A 174 22.93 -14.55 0.86
CA SER A 174 21.78 -15.46 0.78
C SER A 174 20.77 -15.11 1.86
N LYS A 175 19.60 -15.71 1.81
CA LYS A 175 18.53 -15.53 2.82
C LYS A 175 19.00 -15.79 4.26
N GLU A 176 19.96 -16.67 4.45
CA GLU A 176 20.54 -17.03 5.75
C GLU A 176 21.33 -15.86 6.40
N HIS A 177 21.86 -14.96 5.56
CA HIS A 177 22.58 -13.79 6.04
C HIS A 177 21.66 -12.67 6.57
N GLU A 178 20.37 -12.74 6.27
CA GLU A 178 19.35 -11.79 6.76
C GLU A 178 18.94 -12.07 8.22
N THR A 179 19.90 -12.33 9.07
CA THR A 179 19.77 -12.60 10.50
C THR A 179 20.82 -11.84 11.29
N ALA A 180 20.63 -11.69 12.58
CA ALA A 180 21.54 -10.96 13.46
C ALA A 180 21.89 -9.56 12.92
N MET A 181 20.88 -8.87 12.39
CA MET A 181 21.03 -7.53 11.85
C MET A 181 20.90 -6.48 12.93
N THR A 182 21.39 -5.28 12.66
CA THR A 182 21.19 -4.09 13.49
C THR A 182 20.10 -3.21 12.87
N PHE A 183 18.99 -3.04 13.58
CA PHE A 183 17.90 -2.16 13.15
C PHE A 183 18.35 -0.69 13.27
N LEU A 184 18.12 0.09 12.23
CA LEU A 184 18.59 1.48 12.15
C LEU A 184 17.47 2.51 12.32
N GLY A 185 16.27 2.18 11.85
CA GLY A 185 15.17 3.12 11.88
C GLY A 185 14.05 2.81 10.89
N LEU A 186 13.20 3.79 10.69
CA LEU A 186 12.00 3.72 9.88
C LEU A 186 12.07 4.66 8.68
N VAL A 187 11.52 4.21 7.56
CA VAL A 187 11.29 5.05 6.38
C VAL A 187 9.79 5.19 6.18
N ALA A 188 9.28 6.41 6.23
CA ALA A 188 7.86 6.71 6.14
C ALA A 188 7.51 7.32 4.77
N PHE A 189 6.41 6.83 4.18
CA PHE A 189 5.93 7.25 2.86
C PHE A 189 4.48 7.71 2.94
N ALA A 190 4.13 8.70 2.12
CA ALA A 190 2.78 9.21 1.96
C ALA A 190 2.23 8.87 0.57
N ASP A 191 0.95 8.52 0.52
CA ASP A 191 0.15 8.44 -0.71
C ASP A 191 -1.09 9.32 -0.48
N PRO A 192 -1.01 10.62 -0.83
CA PRO A 192 -2.05 11.57 -0.49
C PRO A 192 -3.35 11.28 -1.26
N PRO A 193 -4.52 11.56 -0.66
CA PRO A 193 -5.79 11.56 -1.38
C PRO A 193 -5.76 12.49 -2.59
N LYS A 194 -6.51 12.14 -3.64
CA LYS A 194 -6.68 13.03 -4.80
C LYS A 194 -7.42 14.32 -4.37
N PRO A 195 -7.04 15.46 -4.94
CA PRO A 195 -7.79 16.70 -4.72
C PRO A 195 -9.27 16.56 -5.10
N GLY A 196 -10.19 17.15 -4.33
CA GLY A 196 -11.63 17.11 -4.61
C GLY A 196 -12.33 15.79 -4.28
N MET A 197 -11.61 14.77 -3.82
CA MET A 197 -12.17 13.43 -3.57
C MET A 197 -13.29 13.44 -2.54
N ALA A 198 -13.14 14.19 -1.44
CA ALA A 198 -14.15 14.27 -0.39
C ALA A 198 -15.45 14.88 -0.92
N GLU A 199 -15.39 15.90 -1.77
CA GLU A 199 -16.55 16.54 -2.41
C GLU A 199 -17.26 15.57 -3.36
N THR A 200 -16.48 14.84 -4.16
CA THR A 200 -17.01 13.81 -5.08
C THR A 200 -17.75 12.72 -4.30
N ILE A 201 -17.16 12.23 -3.21
CA ILE A 201 -17.78 11.19 -2.38
C ILE A 201 -19.03 11.71 -1.67
N ALA A 202 -19.02 12.96 -1.18
CA ALA A 202 -20.21 13.58 -0.61
C ALA A 202 -21.35 13.70 -1.64
N THR A 203 -21.03 14.04 -2.88
CA THR A 203 -22.00 14.12 -3.99
C THR A 203 -22.58 12.74 -4.32
N LEU A 204 -21.74 11.70 -4.44
CA LEU A 204 -22.18 10.32 -4.66
C LEU A 204 -23.10 9.84 -3.52
N LYS A 205 -22.75 10.15 -2.26
CA LYS A 205 -23.59 9.86 -1.10
C LYS A 205 -24.95 10.55 -1.19
N GLY A 206 -24.98 11.81 -1.65
CA GLY A 206 -26.22 12.55 -1.91
C GLY A 206 -27.12 11.93 -2.99
N LEU A 207 -26.54 11.21 -3.93
CA LEU A 207 -27.22 10.41 -4.96
C LEU A 207 -27.60 9.01 -4.49
N GLY A 208 -27.33 8.65 -3.24
CA GLY A 208 -27.68 7.34 -2.66
C GLY A 208 -26.56 6.27 -2.85
N VAL A 209 -25.38 6.62 -3.33
CA VAL A 209 -24.25 5.70 -3.49
C VAL A 209 -23.35 5.74 -2.27
N SER A 210 -23.21 4.60 -1.58
CA SER A 210 -22.29 4.43 -0.46
C SER A 210 -20.91 3.99 -0.94
N LEU A 211 -19.85 4.74 -0.60
CA LEU A 211 -18.48 4.32 -0.83
C LEU A 211 -18.05 3.25 0.17
N LYS A 212 -17.39 2.20 -0.31
CA LYS A 212 -16.66 1.24 0.51
C LYS A 212 -15.23 1.09 0.00
N MET A 213 -14.26 1.34 0.88
CA MET A 213 -12.84 1.18 0.54
C MET A 213 -12.41 -0.28 0.74
N VAL A 214 -11.71 -0.86 -0.25
CA VAL A 214 -11.18 -2.23 -0.18
C VAL A 214 -9.69 -2.17 -0.50
N THR A 215 -8.84 -2.37 0.50
CA THR A 215 -7.38 -2.16 0.34
C THR A 215 -6.53 -3.21 1.04
N GLY A 216 -5.35 -3.48 0.50
CA GLY A 216 -4.31 -4.28 1.18
C GLY A 216 -3.50 -3.50 2.24
N ASP A 217 -3.74 -2.19 2.39
CA ASP A 217 -3.01 -1.38 3.37
C ASP A 217 -3.43 -1.68 4.80
N GLN A 218 -2.53 -1.35 5.74
CA GLN A 218 -2.78 -1.47 7.17
C GLN A 218 -4.03 -0.68 7.61
N ALA A 219 -4.75 -1.21 8.58
CA ALA A 219 -6.01 -0.67 9.07
C ALA A 219 -5.94 0.82 9.45
N LEU A 220 -4.87 1.25 10.15
CA LEU A 220 -4.70 2.65 10.57
C LEU A 220 -4.50 3.59 9.38
N VAL A 221 -3.71 3.17 8.38
CA VAL A 221 -3.49 3.94 7.14
C VAL A 221 -4.79 4.05 6.36
N ALA A 222 -5.52 2.94 6.21
CA ALA A 222 -6.81 2.92 5.52
C ALA A 222 -7.85 3.81 6.23
N ALA A 223 -7.91 3.77 7.56
CA ALA A 223 -8.79 4.62 8.35
C ALA A 223 -8.45 6.12 8.20
N TYR A 224 -7.16 6.48 8.15
CA TYR A 224 -6.76 7.85 7.89
C TYR A 224 -7.24 8.34 6.51
N VAL A 225 -6.96 7.57 5.46
CA VAL A 225 -7.39 7.92 4.11
C VAL A 225 -8.91 7.97 4.02
N GLY A 226 -9.62 7.00 4.63
CA GLY A 226 -11.08 7.00 4.69
C GLY A 226 -11.64 8.30 5.27
N ARG A 227 -11.11 8.76 6.40
CA ARG A 227 -11.51 10.06 6.99
C ARG A 227 -11.18 11.24 6.07
N ALA A 228 -10.00 11.23 5.45
CA ALA A 228 -9.57 12.30 4.56
C ALA A 228 -10.43 12.41 3.29
N VAL A 229 -11.06 11.31 2.86
CA VAL A 229 -12.01 11.30 1.74
C VAL A 229 -13.47 11.41 2.16
N GLY A 230 -13.76 11.71 3.44
CA GLY A 230 -15.11 12.03 3.93
C GLY A 230 -15.90 10.88 4.54
N LEU A 231 -15.26 9.73 4.84
CA LEU A 231 -15.90 8.69 5.66
C LEU A 231 -15.79 9.06 7.13
N GLU A 232 -16.90 9.52 7.71
CA GLU A 232 -16.96 9.87 9.14
C GLU A 232 -17.06 8.60 10.00
N ASN A 233 -16.13 8.44 10.97
CA ASN A 233 -16.09 7.30 11.89
C ASN A 233 -16.26 5.93 11.21
N PRO A 234 -15.45 5.59 10.20
CA PRO A 234 -15.69 4.42 9.37
C PRO A 234 -15.59 3.12 10.17
N HIS A 235 -16.56 2.22 9.99
CA HIS A 235 -16.47 0.85 10.48
C HIS A 235 -15.47 0.07 9.64
N LEU A 236 -14.53 -0.59 10.29
CA LEU A 236 -13.43 -1.29 9.64
C LEU A 236 -13.50 -2.79 9.91
N LEU A 237 -13.18 -3.58 8.89
CA LEU A 237 -12.96 -5.03 8.94
C LEU A 237 -11.63 -5.37 8.31
N THR A 238 -10.82 -6.19 8.99
CA THR A 238 -9.52 -6.62 8.46
C THR A 238 -9.62 -7.94 7.68
N GLY A 239 -8.63 -8.19 6.80
CA GLY A 239 -8.51 -9.47 6.11
C GLY A 239 -8.37 -10.66 7.07
N THR A 240 -7.79 -10.44 8.25
CA THR A 240 -7.72 -11.45 9.31
C THR A 240 -9.09 -11.78 9.88
N ASP A 241 -9.89 -10.75 10.19
CA ASP A 241 -11.28 -10.95 10.64
C ASP A 241 -12.10 -11.67 9.58
N LEU A 242 -11.93 -11.26 8.32
CA LEU A 242 -12.63 -11.86 7.18
C LEU A 242 -12.34 -13.35 6.99
N ARG A 243 -11.09 -13.80 7.25
CA ARG A 243 -10.74 -15.23 7.19
C ARG A 243 -11.52 -16.07 8.19
N GLY A 244 -11.82 -15.51 9.36
CA GLY A 244 -12.58 -16.19 10.41
C GLY A 244 -14.10 -16.18 10.20
N MET A 245 -14.63 -15.47 9.20
CA MET A 245 -16.06 -15.34 8.95
C MET A 245 -16.59 -16.35 7.95
N SER A 246 -17.81 -16.87 8.17
CA SER A 246 -18.59 -17.54 7.15
C SER A 246 -19.16 -16.53 6.14
N ASP A 247 -19.57 -16.99 4.95
CA ASP A 247 -20.17 -16.12 3.94
C ASP A 247 -21.49 -15.49 4.39
N ASP A 248 -22.30 -16.23 5.17
CA ASP A 248 -23.52 -15.67 5.75
C ASP A 248 -23.26 -14.60 6.79
N ALA A 249 -22.25 -14.77 7.64
CA ALA A 249 -21.83 -13.74 8.59
C ALA A 249 -21.30 -12.50 7.88
N LEU A 250 -20.50 -12.67 6.83
CA LEU A 250 -20.03 -11.56 6.01
C LEU A 250 -21.17 -10.85 5.31
N ARG A 251 -22.11 -11.59 4.68
CA ARG A 251 -23.29 -11.03 4.01
C ARG A 251 -24.10 -10.13 4.96
N THR A 252 -24.31 -10.59 6.20
CA THR A 252 -25.07 -9.81 7.21
C THR A 252 -24.37 -8.51 7.62
N ARG A 253 -23.04 -8.52 7.67
CA ARG A 253 -22.25 -7.39 8.18
C ARG A 253 -21.70 -6.46 7.08
N ALA A 254 -21.58 -6.91 5.83
CA ALA A 254 -20.90 -6.19 4.76
C ALA A 254 -21.46 -4.77 4.54
N ASN A 255 -22.79 -4.59 4.67
CA ASN A 255 -23.42 -3.28 4.51
C ASN A 255 -22.97 -2.26 5.56
N SER A 256 -22.68 -2.69 6.79
CA SER A 256 -22.27 -1.80 7.89
C SER A 256 -20.76 -1.49 7.88
N ILE A 257 -19.95 -2.15 7.04
CA ILE A 257 -18.52 -1.92 6.95
C ILE A 257 -18.24 -0.86 5.87
N ASP A 258 -17.43 0.12 6.19
CA ASP A 258 -17.02 1.19 5.27
C ASP A 258 -15.63 0.94 4.68
N ILE A 259 -14.75 0.30 5.48
CA ILE A 259 -13.36 0.02 5.08
C ILE A 259 -13.03 -1.45 5.31
N PHE A 260 -12.64 -2.13 4.25
CA PHE A 260 -12.02 -3.44 4.29
C PHE A 260 -10.50 -3.26 4.12
N ALA A 261 -9.73 -3.44 5.20
CA ALA A 261 -8.29 -3.21 5.24
C ALA A 261 -7.50 -4.52 5.35
N GLU A 262 -6.23 -4.51 4.97
CA GLU A 262 -5.35 -5.69 4.99
C GLU A 262 -5.91 -6.86 4.16
N ILE A 263 -6.63 -6.54 3.09
CA ILE A 263 -7.33 -7.49 2.24
C ILE A 263 -6.37 -8.15 1.26
N GLU A 264 -6.36 -9.46 1.25
CA GLU A 264 -5.65 -10.25 0.24
C GLU A 264 -6.41 -10.23 -1.10
N PRO A 265 -5.72 -10.37 -2.25
CA PRO A 265 -6.36 -10.31 -3.58
C PRO A 265 -7.58 -11.22 -3.73
N ASN A 266 -7.51 -12.45 -3.22
CA ASN A 266 -8.59 -13.45 -3.26
C ASN A 266 -9.80 -13.08 -2.38
N GLN A 267 -9.63 -12.20 -1.40
CA GLN A 267 -10.70 -11.76 -0.52
C GLN A 267 -11.53 -10.63 -1.14
N LYS A 268 -11.00 -9.87 -2.10
CA LYS A 268 -11.72 -8.76 -2.76
C LYS A 268 -13.01 -9.27 -3.43
N GLU A 269 -12.92 -10.33 -4.22
CA GLU A 269 -14.07 -10.94 -4.86
C GLU A 269 -15.14 -11.40 -3.86
N ARG A 270 -14.72 -11.99 -2.74
CA ARG A 270 -15.62 -12.47 -1.68
C ARG A 270 -16.42 -11.33 -1.06
N ILE A 271 -15.80 -10.16 -0.84
CA ILE A 271 -16.48 -8.95 -0.34
C ILE A 271 -17.56 -8.48 -1.32
N ILE A 272 -17.21 -8.40 -2.61
CA ILE A 272 -18.14 -7.95 -3.64
C ILE A 272 -19.35 -8.89 -3.73
N ARG A 273 -19.12 -10.20 -3.75
CA ARG A 273 -20.20 -11.19 -3.76
C ARG A 273 -21.10 -11.09 -2.53
N ALA A 274 -20.55 -10.84 -1.35
CA ALA A 274 -21.34 -10.67 -0.12
C ALA A 274 -22.21 -9.41 -0.15
N LEU A 275 -21.69 -8.29 -0.66
CA LEU A 275 -22.45 -7.04 -0.82
C LEU A 275 -23.60 -7.21 -1.83
N ARG A 276 -23.37 -7.87 -2.96
CA ARG A 276 -24.41 -8.19 -3.95
C ARG A 276 -25.48 -9.11 -3.36
N ALA A 277 -25.06 -10.15 -2.65
CA ALA A 277 -25.96 -11.08 -1.97
C ALA A 277 -26.81 -10.41 -0.87
N SER A 278 -26.39 -9.23 -0.40
CA SER A 278 -27.15 -8.38 0.55
C SER A 278 -28.16 -7.46 -0.14
N GLY A 279 -28.38 -7.62 -1.46
CA GLY A 279 -29.38 -6.87 -2.24
C GLY A 279 -28.87 -5.55 -2.81
N ASN A 280 -27.55 -5.32 -2.85
CA ASN A 280 -26.99 -4.11 -3.45
C ASN A 280 -26.70 -4.30 -4.94
N VAL A 281 -26.75 -3.21 -5.69
CA VAL A 281 -26.13 -3.07 -7.01
C VAL A 281 -24.74 -2.49 -6.81
N VAL A 282 -23.72 -3.32 -7.01
CA VAL A 282 -22.33 -3.03 -6.61
C VAL A 282 -21.48 -2.63 -7.80
N GLY A 283 -20.94 -1.42 -7.80
CA GLY A 283 -19.82 -1.04 -8.64
C GLY A 283 -18.49 -1.38 -7.95
N TYR A 284 -17.51 -1.81 -8.73
CA TYR A 284 -16.12 -1.95 -8.25
C TYR A 284 -15.19 -1.16 -9.14
N LEU A 285 -14.39 -0.27 -8.52
CA LEU A 285 -13.39 0.54 -9.19
C LEU A 285 -11.99 0.05 -8.81
N GLY A 286 -11.21 -0.39 -9.81
CA GLY A 286 -9.87 -0.92 -9.61
C GLY A 286 -8.98 -0.73 -10.83
N ASP A 287 -7.65 -0.69 -10.59
CA ASP A 287 -6.63 -0.41 -11.60
C ASP A 287 -5.51 -1.48 -11.67
N GLY A 288 -5.47 -2.39 -10.69
CA GLY A 288 -4.43 -3.40 -10.57
C GLY A 288 -4.82 -4.80 -11.08
N ILE A 289 -3.82 -5.65 -11.30
CA ILE A 289 -4.02 -7.08 -11.62
C ILE A 289 -4.86 -7.76 -10.54
N ASN A 290 -4.66 -7.38 -9.29
CA ASN A 290 -5.33 -7.94 -8.11
C ASN A 290 -6.83 -7.61 -8.05
N ASP A 291 -7.29 -6.67 -8.88
CA ASP A 291 -8.68 -6.22 -8.93
C ASP A 291 -9.53 -6.98 -9.94
N ALA A 292 -8.91 -7.67 -10.90
CA ALA A 292 -9.64 -8.34 -11.98
C ALA A 292 -10.75 -9.29 -11.48
N PRO A 293 -10.56 -10.14 -10.45
CA PRO A 293 -11.63 -10.98 -9.93
C PRO A 293 -12.79 -10.17 -9.33
N ALA A 294 -12.49 -9.04 -8.65
CA ALA A 294 -13.50 -8.17 -8.05
C ALA A 294 -14.27 -7.37 -9.13
N LEU A 295 -13.56 -6.89 -10.17
CA LEU A 295 -14.17 -6.24 -11.34
C LEU A 295 -15.19 -7.16 -12.03
N HIS A 296 -14.86 -8.43 -12.24
CA HIS A 296 -15.77 -9.42 -12.81
C HIS A 296 -16.94 -9.80 -11.88
N ALA A 297 -16.72 -9.78 -10.56
CA ALA A 297 -17.74 -10.15 -9.58
C ALA A 297 -18.77 -9.03 -9.34
N ALA A 298 -18.45 -7.78 -9.64
CA ALA A 298 -19.33 -6.63 -9.49
C ALA A 298 -20.50 -6.65 -10.51
N ASP A 299 -21.56 -5.87 -10.23
CA ASP A 299 -22.60 -5.60 -11.22
C ASP A 299 -22.11 -4.61 -12.28
N VAL A 300 -21.15 -3.76 -11.90
CA VAL A 300 -20.46 -2.83 -12.80
C VAL A 300 -18.97 -2.79 -12.44
N GLY A 301 -18.15 -3.44 -13.27
CA GLY A 301 -16.69 -3.30 -13.17
C GLY A 301 -16.23 -2.01 -13.83
N ILE A 302 -15.52 -1.17 -13.09
CA ILE A 302 -15.03 0.14 -13.54
C ILE A 302 -13.52 0.18 -13.42
N SER A 303 -12.82 0.62 -14.47
CA SER A 303 -11.37 0.82 -14.46
C SER A 303 -11.00 2.20 -15.01
N VAL A 304 -9.74 2.54 -14.98
CA VAL A 304 -9.20 3.81 -15.47
C VAL A 304 -8.25 3.56 -16.65
N ASP A 305 -8.03 4.57 -17.51
CA ASP A 305 -7.17 4.42 -18.70
C ASP A 305 -5.72 4.05 -18.36
N SER A 306 -5.19 4.54 -17.24
CA SER A 306 -3.84 4.21 -16.76
C SER A 306 -3.73 2.85 -16.07
N ALA A 307 -4.85 2.13 -15.89
CA ALA A 307 -4.85 0.80 -15.27
C ALA A 307 -4.07 -0.21 -16.13
N VAL A 308 -3.63 -1.28 -15.48
CA VAL A 308 -3.03 -2.41 -16.20
C VAL A 308 -4.04 -3.05 -17.15
N ASP A 309 -3.57 -3.61 -18.27
CA ASP A 309 -4.44 -4.13 -19.32
C ASP A 309 -5.43 -5.19 -18.81
N VAL A 310 -4.99 -6.06 -17.90
CA VAL A 310 -5.85 -7.09 -17.27
C VAL A 310 -7.04 -6.46 -16.53
N ALA A 311 -6.83 -5.36 -15.81
CA ALA A 311 -7.91 -4.65 -15.12
C ALA A 311 -8.85 -3.98 -16.11
N LYS A 312 -8.30 -3.32 -17.15
CA LYS A 312 -9.12 -2.76 -18.23
C LYS A 312 -9.93 -3.81 -18.96
N GLU A 313 -9.37 -4.99 -19.23
CA GLU A 313 -10.08 -6.09 -19.87
C GLU A 313 -11.23 -6.64 -19.02
N ALA A 314 -11.02 -6.74 -17.71
CA ALA A 314 -12.03 -7.20 -16.75
C ALA A 314 -13.17 -6.20 -16.53
N ALA A 315 -12.94 -4.91 -16.79
CA ALA A 315 -13.91 -3.85 -16.55
C ALA A 315 -15.00 -3.76 -17.62
N ASP A 316 -16.20 -3.34 -17.24
CA ASP A 316 -17.32 -3.00 -18.11
C ASP A 316 -17.23 -1.56 -18.64
N LEU A 317 -16.69 -0.68 -17.81
CA LEU A 317 -16.49 0.74 -18.08
C LEU A 317 -15.03 1.13 -17.87
N VAL A 318 -14.47 1.98 -18.74
CA VAL A 318 -13.14 2.54 -18.56
C VAL A 318 -13.25 4.06 -18.56
N LEU A 319 -12.83 4.68 -17.47
CA LEU A 319 -12.75 6.15 -17.34
C LEU A 319 -11.47 6.63 -18.02
N LEU A 320 -11.59 7.54 -18.96
CA LEU A 320 -10.46 8.12 -19.69
C LEU A 320 -9.72 9.22 -18.89
N GLU A 321 -10.32 9.67 -17.79
CA GLU A 321 -9.70 10.56 -16.82
C GLU A 321 -9.75 9.92 -15.44
N HIS A 322 -8.76 10.26 -14.60
CA HIS A 322 -8.68 9.80 -13.22
C HIS A 322 -9.64 10.56 -12.28
N ASP A 323 -10.73 11.11 -12.82
CA ASP A 323 -11.69 11.89 -12.07
C ASP A 323 -12.97 11.09 -11.80
N LEU A 324 -13.18 10.77 -10.53
CA LEU A 324 -14.42 10.14 -10.08
C LEU A 324 -15.66 11.04 -10.25
N GLY A 325 -15.49 12.34 -10.48
CA GLY A 325 -16.58 13.25 -10.82
C GLY A 325 -17.37 12.82 -12.06
N VAL A 326 -16.74 12.04 -12.95
CA VAL A 326 -17.42 11.44 -14.10
C VAL A 326 -18.47 10.42 -13.68
N LEU A 327 -18.27 9.71 -12.57
CA LEU A 327 -19.25 8.75 -12.02
C LEU A 327 -20.51 9.47 -11.53
N VAL A 328 -20.37 10.67 -10.96
CA VAL A 328 -21.48 11.50 -10.48
C VAL A 328 -22.46 11.86 -11.61
N GLN A 329 -21.99 11.97 -12.85
CA GLN A 329 -22.84 12.32 -14.01
C GLN A 329 -23.58 11.11 -14.58
N GLY A 330 -23.22 9.91 -14.22
CA GLY A 330 -23.79 8.69 -14.76
C GLY A 330 -24.74 7.95 -13.81
N VAL A 331 -24.66 8.25 -12.52
CA VAL A 331 -25.58 7.84 -11.47
C VAL A 331 -26.65 8.93 -11.29
#